data_37abc3d9bf99645eb8f4e9b8539ab490
#
_entry.id   37abc3d9bf99645eb8f4e9b8539ab490
#
_cell.length_a   1.000
_cell.length_b   1.000
_cell.length_c   1.000
_cell.angle_alpha   90.00
_cell.angle_beta   90.00
_cell.angle_gamma   90.00
#
_symmetry.space_group_name_H-M   'P 1'
#
loop_
_entity.id
_entity.type
_entity.pdbx_description
1 polymer ?
#
loop_
_entity_poly.entity_id
_entity_poly.type
_entity_poly.pdbx_seq_one_letter_code
_entity_poly.pdbx_strand_id
1 'polypeptide(L)'
;VPAGNYTSEGEILKELDKCPEVSSSKGLSNVEAMDDYVLTSELTPRQFSEMVDMDYEVVCLLYTAYANENSQYGRLLNGVGSYKVPLYDMFMFVKDRMEDGNIDLGNDTQKTLDDLFDQLEKAQLQLQSTDYSRMVVYLTLPEESPETARFLTKMHQIVGKYYTDNFYIVGNSTSS
;
A
#
# COMPACT_ATOMS: atom_id res chain seq x y z
N VAL A 1 -2.04 -11.70 5.85
CA VAL A 1 -3.45 -11.43 5.52
C VAL A 1 -3.64 -11.44 4.00
N PRO A 2 -4.86 -11.66 3.48
CA PRO A 2 -5.15 -11.52 2.06
C PRO A 2 -4.81 -10.13 1.53
N ALA A 3 -4.24 -10.05 0.31
CA ALA A 3 -3.86 -8.79 -0.31
C ALA A 3 -5.08 -7.97 -0.78
N GLY A 4 -4.92 -6.67 -0.89
CA GLY A 4 -5.87 -5.75 -1.55
C GLY A 4 -6.85 -5.02 -0.63
N ASN A 5 -6.94 -5.34 0.65
CA ASN A 5 -7.77 -4.60 1.60
C ASN A 5 -6.95 -3.60 2.43
N TYR A 6 -6.54 -2.51 1.82
CA TYR A 6 -5.69 -1.50 2.45
C TYR A 6 -6.34 -0.80 3.64
N THR A 7 -7.65 -0.64 3.62
CA THR A 7 -8.40 -0.02 4.74
C THR A 7 -8.30 -0.88 5.99
N SER A 8 -8.57 -2.18 5.88
CA SER A 8 -8.47 -3.11 7.01
C SER A 8 -7.03 -3.23 7.52
N GLU A 9 -6.04 -3.28 6.61
CA GLU A 9 -4.62 -3.26 7.00
C GLU A 9 -4.27 -2.00 7.79
N GLY A 10 -4.69 -0.83 7.31
CA GLY A 10 -4.45 0.45 7.98
C GLY A 10 -5.07 0.52 9.37
N GLU A 11 -6.28 0.01 9.54
CA GLU A 11 -6.93 -0.04 10.86
C GLU A 11 -6.24 -1.02 11.81
N ILE A 12 -5.81 -2.19 11.33
CA ILE A 12 -5.04 -3.15 12.13
C ILE A 12 -3.73 -2.50 12.60
N LEU A 13 -2.97 -1.86 11.70
CA LEU A 13 -1.71 -1.20 12.06
C LEU A 13 -1.93 -0.09 13.10
N LYS A 14 -2.99 0.71 12.97
CA LYS A 14 -3.36 1.72 13.96
C LYS A 14 -3.72 1.13 15.32
N GLU A 15 -4.43 0.00 15.35
CA GLU A 15 -4.74 -0.68 16.62
C GLU A 15 -3.49 -1.27 17.26
N LEU A 16 -2.59 -1.85 16.46
CA LEU A 16 -1.32 -2.39 16.95
C LEU A 16 -0.40 -1.31 17.50
N ASP A 17 -0.29 -0.17 16.81
CA ASP A 17 0.55 0.95 17.27
C ASP A 17 0.08 1.57 18.60
N LYS A 18 -1.19 1.39 18.97
CA LYS A 18 -1.70 1.78 20.29
C LYS A 18 -1.32 0.82 21.42
N CYS A 19 -0.83 -0.35 21.08
CA CYS A 19 -0.44 -1.34 22.09
C CYS A 19 0.95 -0.98 22.66
N PRO A 20 1.11 -0.94 24.00
CA PRO A 20 2.39 -0.61 24.62
C PRO A 20 3.47 -1.65 24.35
N GLU A 21 3.07 -2.85 23.96
CA GLU A 21 3.95 -3.96 23.62
C GLU A 21 4.58 -3.82 22.23
N VAL A 22 4.04 -2.91 21.39
CA VAL A 22 4.50 -2.67 20.02
C VAL A 22 5.42 -1.46 20.00
N SER A 23 6.64 -1.63 19.48
CA SER A 23 7.56 -0.51 19.24
C SER A 23 7.28 0.18 17.92
N SER A 24 6.96 -0.59 16.88
CA SER A 24 6.53 -0.08 15.57
C SER A 24 5.83 -1.18 14.78
N SER A 25 5.00 -0.78 13.84
CA SER A 25 4.41 -1.67 12.85
C SER A 25 4.61 -1.14 11.43
N LYS A 26 4.77 -2.02 10.46
CA LYS A 26 4.94 -1.69 9.05
C LYS A 26 4.05 -2.59 8.18
N GLY A 27 3.32 -1.96 7.31
CA GLY A 27 2.55 -2.60 6.25
C GLY A 27 2.45 -1.67 5.05
N LEU A 28 1.89 -2.14 3.95
CA LEU A 28 1.80 -1.33 2.74
C LEU A 28 1.01 -0.03 2.97
N SER A 29 0.02 -0.06 3.86
CA SER A 29 -0.85 1.08 4.18
C SER A 29 -0.20 2.18 5.03
N ASN A 30 0.99 1.97 5.58
CA ASN A 30 1.73 3.00 6.33
C ASN A 30 3.16 3.24 5.82
N VAL A 31 3.52 2.69 4.66
CA VAL A 31 4.78 3.04 3.99
C VAL A 31 4.64 4.40 3.33
N GLU A 32 5.47 5.33 3.74
CA GLU A 32 5.55 6.66 3.12
C GLU A 32 6.10 6.56 1.70
N ALA A 33 5.49 7.31 0.80
CA ALA A 33 5.94 7.45 -0.58
C ALA A 33 6.65 8.80 -0.78
N MET A 34 5.90 9.86 -1.11
CA MET A 34 6.38 11.23 -1.31
C MET A 34 5.36 12.22 -0.78
N ASP A 35 5.81 13.43 -0.44
CA ASP A 35 4.94 14.56 -0.07
C ASP A 35 3.91 14.23 1.03
N ASP A 36 4.32 13.49 2.05
CA ASP A 36 3.49 13.03 3.16
C ASP A 36 2.37 12.03 2.78
N TYR A 37 2.37 11.54 1.55
CA TYR A 37 1.46 10.46 1.14
C TYR A 37 2.04 9.09 1.48
N VAL A 38 1.17 8.18 1.90
CA VAL A 38 1.49 6.74 2.01
C VAL A 38 1.10 6.03 0.71
N LEU A 39 1.67 4.85 0.45
CA LEU A 39 1.45 4.10 -0.79
C LEU A 39 -0.03 3.77 -1.06
N THR A 40 -0.84 3.69 -0.02
CA THR A 40 -2.28 3.41 -0.14
C THR A 40 -3.18 4.65 -0.13
N SER A 41 -2.59 5.86 -0.05
CA SER A 41 -3.34 7.10 -0.17
C SER A 41 -4.04 7.17 -1.52
N GLU A 42 -5.32 7.54 -1.52
CA GLU A 42 -6.06 7.76 -2.75
C GLU A 42 -5.86 9.19 -3.24
N LEU A 43 -5.29 9.35 -4.44
CA LEU A 43 -4.99 10.64 -5.05
C LEU A 43 -5.89 10.91 -6.26
N THR A 44 -6.26 12.19 -6.41
CA THR A 44 -6.85 12.72 -7.64
C THR A 44 -5.78 12.87 -8.72
N PRO A 45 -6.14 13.01 -10.02
CA PRO A 45 -5.18 13.27 -11.09
C PRO A 45 -4.30 14.49 -10.82
N ARG A 46 -4.86 15.55 -10.24
CA ARG A 46 -4.09 16.76 -9.91
C ARG A 46 -3.05 16.51 -8.83
N GLN A 47 -3.42 15.83 -7.75
CA GLN A 47 -2.49 15.48 -6.68
C GLN A 47 -1.35 14.59 -7.18
N PHE A 48 -1.68 13.60 -8.01
CA PHE A 48 -0.68 12.73 -8.63
C PHE A 48 0.24 13.50 -9.60
N SER A 49 -0.33 14.34 -10.46
CA SER A 49 0.40 15.20 -11.39
C SER A 49 1.43 16.09 -10.67
N GLU A 50 1.03 16.74 -9.58
CA GLU A 50 1.90 17.58 -8.77
C GLU A 50 3.00 16.79 -8.07
N MET A 51 2.67 15.60 -7.56
CA MET A 51 3.61 14.75 -6.83
C MET A 51 4.73 14.21 -7.72
N VAL A 52 4.42 13.78 -8.94
CA VAL A 52 5.41 13.19 -9.88
C VAL A 52 5.92 14.16 -10.93
N ASP A 53 5.50 15.43 -10.85
CA ASP A 53 5.84 16.47 -11.85
C ASP A 53 5.55 16.06 -13.29
N MET A 54 4.32 15.57 -13.49
CA MET A 54 3.81 15.12 -14.78
C MET A 54 2.69 16.06 -15.26
N ASP A 55 2.56 16.21 -16.58
CA ASP A 55 1.48 16.99 -17.18
C ASP A 55 0.10 16.49 -16.75
N TYR A 56 -0.76 17.39 -16.29
CA TYR A 56 -2.08 17.08 -15.77
C TYR A 56 -2.97 16.38 -16.82
N GLU A 57 -2.89 16.79 -18.09
CA GLU A 57 -3.70 16.18 -19.16
C GLU A 57 -3.28 14.73 -19.40
N VAL A 58 -1.98 14.45 -19.35
CA VAL A 58 -1.42 13.09 -19.45
C VAL A 58 -1.90 12.25 -18.28
N VAL A 59 -1.87 12.78 -17.07
CA VAL A 59 -2.36 12.08 -15.88
C VAL A 59 -3.86 11.79 -15.97
N CYS A 60 -4.66 12.72 -16.47
CA CYS A 60 -6.09 12.50 -16.72
C CYS A 60 -6.34 11.34 -17.71
N LEU A 61 -5.53 11.23 -18.75
CA LEU A 61 -5.59 10.11 -19.69
C LEU A 61 -5.24 8.78 -19.03
N LEU A 62 -4.23 8.76 -18.16
CA LEU A 62 -3.84 7.58 -17.38
C LEU A 62 -4.95 7.14 -16.43
N TYR A 63 -5.56 8.05 -15.71
CA TYR A 63 -6.68 7.76 -14.82
C TYR A 63 -7.91 7.24 -15.57
N THR A 64 -8.19 7.79 -16.73
CA THR A 64 -9.27 7.31 -17.61
C THR A 64 -8.99 5.89 -18.10
N ALA A 65 -7.78 5.61 -18.55
CA ALA A 65 -7.36 4.29 -18.99
C ALA A 65 -7.42 3.26 -17.84
N TYR A 66 -6.98 3.64 -16.63
CA TYR A 66 -7.08 2.82 -15.44
C TYR A 66 -8.55 2.46 -15.11
N ALA A 67 -9.45 3.45 -15.15
CA ALA A 67 -10.87 3.22 -14.91
C ALA A 67 -11.47 2.27 -15.95
N ASN A 68 -11.05 2.37 -17.21
CA ASN A 68 -11.48 1.49 -18.28
C ASN A 68 -11.06 0.04 -18.04
N GLU A 69 -9.82 -0.20 -17.73
CA GLU A 69 -9.29 -1.55 -17.50
C GLU A 69 -9.85 -2.21 -16.24
N ASN A 70 -10.16 -1.42 -15.23
CA ASN A 70 -10.69 -1.92 -13.96
C ASN A 70 -12.22 -1.85 -13.85
N SER A 71 -12.92 -1.62 -14.96
CA SER A 71 -14.40 -1.54 -15.01
C SER A 71 -15.00 -0.51 -14.04
N GLN A 72 -14.29 0.60 -13.82
CA GLN A 72 -14.68 1.64 -12.87
C GLN A 72 -15.27 2.90 -13.53
N TYR A 73 -15.82 2.77 -14.72
CA TYR A 73 -16.46 3.89 -15.46
C TYR A 73 -17.46 4.70 -14.65
N GLY A 74 -18.22 4.03 -13.77
CA GLY A 74 -19.19 4.69 -12.91
C GLY A 74 -18.60 5.77 -12.00
N ARG A 75 -17.32 5.66 -11.67
CA ARG A 75 -16.62 6.65 -10.85
C ARG A 75 -16.21 7.91 -11.62
N LEU A 76 -16.26 7.86 -12.95
CA LEU A 76 -15.97 9.01 -13.83
C LEU A 76 -17.18 9.92 -14.05
N LEU A 77 -18.36 9.56 -13.56
CA LEU A 77 -19.61 10.35 -13.76
C LEU A 77 -19.51 11.78 -13.23
N ASN A 78 -18.70 12.00 -12.21
CA ASN A 78 -18.43 13.34 -11.66
C ASN A 78 -17.20 14.02 -12.30
N GLY A 79 -16.70 13.47 -13.39
CA GLY A 79 -15.49 13.93 -14.07
C GLY A 79 -14.22 13.23 -13.55
N VAL A 80 -13.23 13.08 -14.45
CA VAL A 80 -11.94 12.44 -14.12
C VAL A 80 -11.18 13.19 -13.03
N GLY A 81 -11.36 14.50 -12.91
CA GLY A 81 -10.69 15.32 -11.90
C GLY A 81 -11.05 15.01 -10.45
N SER A 82 -12.20 14.39 -10.21
CA SER A 82 -12.62 13.96 -8.87
C SER A 82 -12.41 12.46 -8.60
N TYR A 83 -11.95 11.72 -9.61
CA TYR A 83 -11.66 10.30 -9.48
C TYR A 83 -10.37 10.07 -8.70
N LYS A 84 -10.46 9.23 -7.67
CA LYS A 84 -9.32 8.92 -6.80
C LYS A 84 -8.89 7.48 -7.00
N VAL A 85 -7.58 7.26 -7.11
CA VAL A 85 -6.96 5.94 -7.23
C VAL A 85 -5.86 5.81 -6.17
N PRO A 86 -5.73 4.66 -5.50
CA PRO A 86 -4.62 4.42 -4.60
C PRO A 86 -3.27 4.63 -5.32
N LEU A 87 -2.36 5.32 -4.65
CA LEU A 87 -1.06 5.68 -5.20
C LEU A 87 -0.28 4.46 -5.72
N TYR A 88 -0.29 3.38 -4.94
CA TYR A 88 0.33 2.10 -5.32
C TYR A 88 -0.23 1.57 -6.64
N ASP A 89 -1.56 1.52 -6.78
CA ASP A 89 -2.21 0.98 -7.97
C ASP A 89 -1.89 1.83 -9.21
N MET A 90 -1.86 3.16 -9.05
CA MET A 90 -1.49 4.06 -10.15
C MET A 90 -0.02 3.91 -10.54
N PHE A 91 0.89 3.77 -9.60
CA PHE A 91 2.31 3.51 -9.90
C PHE A 91 2.51 2.20 -10.67
N MET A 92 1.87 1.13 -10.24
CA MET A 92 1.95 -0.16 -10.95
C MET A 92 1.38 -0.06 -12.36
N PHE A 93 0.26 0.64 -12.52
CA PHE A 93 -0.36 0.87 -13.82
C PHE A 93 0.56 1.67 -14.76
N VAL A 94 1.18 2.75 -14.27
CA VAL A 94 2.12 3.58 -15.05
C VAL A 94 3.37 2.77 -15.42
N LYS A 95 3.90 1.98 -14.49
CA LYS A 95 5.04 1.10 -14.74
C LYS A 95 4.76 0.12 -15.88
N ASP A 96 3.64 -0.58 -15.84
CA ASP A 96 3.24 -1.52 -16.89
C ASP A 96 3.11 -0.82 -18.25
N ARG A 97 2.56 0.39 -18.28
CA ARG A 97 2.44 1.19 -19.51
C ARG A 97 3.78 1.66 -20.06
N MET A 98 4.74 1.99 -19.20
CA MET A 98 6.10 2.35 -19.60
C MET A 98 6.85 1.15 -20.17
N GLU A 99 6.74 -0.01 -19.53
CA GLU A 99 7.37 -1.25 -19.99
C GLU A 99 6.82 -1.70 -21.36
N ASP A 100 5.52 -1.50 -21.59
CA ASP A 100 4.89 -1.77 -22.88
C ASP A 100 5.22 -0.73 -23.97
N GLY A 101 5.94 0.34 -23.65
CA GLY A 101 6.32 1.40 -24.56
C GLY A 101 5.15 2.29 -25.01
N ASN A 102 4.02 2.24 -24.32
CA ASN A 102 2.81 3.00 -24.67
C ASN A 102 2.81 4.45 -24.18
N ILE A 103 3.79 4.83 -23.38
CA ILE A 103 3.92 6.19 -22.83
C ILE A 103 5.37 6.63 -22.97
N ASP A 104 5.58 7.79 -23.60
CA ASP A 104 6.85 8.50 -23.62
C ASP A 104 6.77 9.67 -22.63
N LEU A 105 7.42 9.50 -21.50
CA LEU A 105 7.59 10.53 -20.48
C LEU A 105 8.97 11.16 -20.67
N GLY A 106 9.07 12.47 -20.60
CA GLY A 106 10.38 13.16 -20.66
C GLY A 106 11.38 12.57 -19.66
N ASN A 107 12.68 12.69 -19.94
CA ASN A 107 13.76 12.06 -19.17
C ASN A 107 13.70 12.35 -17.65
N ASP A 108 13.32 13.56 -17.26
CA ASP A 108 13.26 13.95 -15.83
C ASP A 108 12.10 13.25 -15.10
N THR A 109 10.93 13.18 -15.73
CA THR A 109 9.77 12.47 -15.19
C THR A 109 10.03 10.97 -15.12
N GLN A 110 10.65 10.41 -16.16
CA GLN A 110 11.02 8.99 -16.17
C GLN A 110 11.97 8.65 -15.03
N LYS A 111 12.98 9.48 -14.79
CA LYS A 111 13.93 9.28 -13.68
C LYS A 111 13.24 9.33 -12.31
N THR A 112 12.36 10.31 -12.10
CA THR A 112 11.58 10.41 -10.85
C THR A 112 10.71 9.17 -10.63
N LEU A 113 10.06 8.68 -11.69
CA LEU A 113 9.26 7.46 -11.63
C LEU A 113 10.11 6.21 -11.39
N ASP A 114 11.27 6.09 -12.03
CA ASP A 114 12.19 4.95 -11.83
C ASP A 114 12.67 4.88 -10.36
N ASP A 115 13.01 6.01 -9.76
CA ASP A 115 13.38 6.08 -8.34
C ASP A 115 12.22 5.64 -7.42
N LEU A 116 10.99 6.04 -7.74
CA LEU A 116 9.78 5.63 -7.02
C LEU A 116 9.48 4.15 -7.22
N PHE A 117 9.65 3.62 -8.42
CA PHE A 117 9.46 2.18 -8.70
C PHE A 117 10.47 1.32 -7.94
N ASP A 118 11.71 1.75 -7.81
CA ASP A 118 12.71 1.06 -7.00
C ASP A 118 12.31 0.99 -5.52
N GLN A 119 11.79 2.09 -4.96
CA GLN A 119 11.28 2.13 -3.59
C GLN A 119 10.06 1.21 -3.43
N LEU A 120 9.17 1.23 -4.41
CA LEU A 120 7.94 0.44 -4.42
C LEU A 120 8.25 -1.06 -4.56
N GLU A 121 9.19 -1.44 -5.40
CA GLU A 121 9.64 -2.81 -5.56
C GLU A 121 10.23 -3.35 -4.25
N LYS A 122 11.04 -2.57 -3.56
CA LYS A 122 11.58 -2.94 -2.24
C LYS A 122 10.46 -3.13 -1.21
N ALA A 123 9.48 -2.23 -1.18
CA ALA A 123 8.33 -2.35 -0.29
C ALA A 123 7.48 -3.57 -0.63
N GLN A 124 7.26 -3.83 -1.93
CA GLN A 124 6.48 -4.97 -2.41
C GLN A 124 7.13 -6.30 -2.04
N LEU A 125 8.44 -6.45 -2.27
CA LEU A 125 9.18 -7.67 -1.92
C LEU A 125 9.11 -8.00 -0.43
N GLN A 126 9.02 -6.97 0.42
CA GLN A 126 8.95 -7.14 1.87
C GLN A 126 7.52 -7.31 2.39
N LEU A 127 6.54 -6.63 1.79
CA LEU A 127 5.23 -6.41 2.39
C LEU A 127 4.06 -7.01 1.59
N GLN A 128 4.25 -7.42 0.34
CA GLN A 128 3.16 -7.96 -0.46
C GLN A 128 3.61 -9.05 -1.43
N SER A 129 2.76 -10.07 -1.59
CA SER A 129 2.77 -11.02 -2.70
C SER A 129 1.46 -10.90 -3.49
N THR A 130 1.28 -11.71 -4.53
CA THR A 130 0.06 -11.72 -5.34
C THR A 130 -1.20 -11.95 -4.51
N ASP A 131 -1.13 -12.85 -3.53
CA ASP A 131 -2.29 -13.31 -2.76
C ASP A 131 -2.34 -12.79 -1.33
N TYR A 132 -1.20 -12.37 -0.78
CA TYR A 132 -1.07 -12.00 0.62
C TYR A 132 -0.32 -10.70 0.82
N SER A 133 -0.80 -9.89 1.76
CA SER A 133 -0.05 -8.78 2.36
C SER A 133 0.62 -9.22 3.65
N ARG A 134 1.81 -8.69 3.89
CA ARG A 134 2.58 -8.88 5.12
C ARG A 134 2.57 -7.59 5.92
N MET A 135 2.26 -7.71 7.19
CA MET A 135 2.49 -6.67 8.17
C MET A 135 3.62 -7.13 9.10
N VAL A 136 4.60 -6.28 9.33
CA VAL A 136 5.73 -6.56 10.23
C VAL A 136 5.52 -5.76 11.51
N VAL A 137 5.52 -6.45 12.62
CA VAL A 137 5.28 -5.85 13.95
C VAL A 137 6.51 -6.08 14.80
N TYR A 138 7.11 -4.99 15.26
CA TYR A 138 8.26 -5.02 16.16
C TYR A 138 7.79 -4.85 17.61
N LEU A 139 8.17 -5.79 18.46
CA LEU A 139 7.76 -5.81 19.84
C LEU A 139 8.86 -5.25 20.75
N THR A 140 8.44 -4.64 21.85
CA THR A 140 9.34 -4.26 22.97
C THR A 140 9.58 -5.41 23.94
N LEU A 141 8.81 -6.49 23.80
CA LEU A 141 8.85 -7.64 24.67
C LEU A 141 10.00 -8.60 24.32
N PRO A 142 10.57 -9.31 25.29
CA PRO A 142 11.55 -10.36 25.02
C PRO A 142 10.95 -11.49 24.20
N GLU A 143 11.78 -12.11 23.35
CA GLU A 143 11.41 -13.37 22.71
C GLU A 143 11.10 -14.42 23.77
N GLU A 144 10.13 -15.29 23.50
CA GLU A 144 9.77 -16.42 24.37
C GLU A 144 9.37 -16.05 25.82
N SER A 145 8.68 -14.92 26.01
CA SER A 145 8.14 -14.57 27.33
C SER A 145 6.63 -14.86 27.44
N PRO A 146 6.10 -15.08 28.67
CA PRO A 146 4.65 -15.20 28.87
C PRO A 146 3.88 -13.97 28.40
N GLU A 147 4.48 -12.79 28.51
CA GLU A 147 3.92 -11.53 28.05
C GLU A 147 3.78 -11.52 26.52
N THR A 148 4.78 -12.02 25.82
CA THR A 148 4.75 -12.18 24.35
C THR A 148 3.66 -13.15 23.92
N ALA A 149 3.51 -14.28 24.59
CA ALA A 149 2.43 -15.24 24.32
C ALA A 149 1.04 -14.61 24.49
N ARG A 150 0.83 -13.82 25.55
CA ARG A 150 -0.43 -13.08 25.76
C ARG A 150 -0.67 -12.04 24.68
N PHE A 151 0.38 -11.34 24.28
CA PHE A 151 0.29 -10.35 23.21
C PHE A 151 -0.03 -10.98 21.86
N LEU A 152 0.52 -12.14 21.54
CA LEU A 152 0.17 -12.89 20.32
C LEU A 152 -1.31 -13.25 20.29
N THR A 153 -1.90 -13.65 21.41
CA THR A 153 -3.34 -13.89 21.53
C THR A 153 -4.14 -12.61 21.27
N LYS A 154 -3.71 -11.47 21.83
CA LYS A 154 -4.31 -10.17 21.59
C LYS A 154 -4.21 -9.76 20.11
N MET A 155 -3.06 -10.00 19.48
CA MET A 155 -2.84 -9.73 18.07
C MET A 155 -3.78 -10.57 17.18
N HIS A 156 -3.95 -11.85 17.50
CA HIS A 156 -4.94 -12.71 16.83
C HIS A 156 -6.36 -12.15 16.93
N GLN A 157 -6.74 -11.62 18.09
CA GLN A 157 -8.07 -10.99 18.26
C GLN A 157 -8.22 -9.72 17.45
N ILE A 158 -7.18 -8.86 17.39
CA ILE A 158 -7.20 -7.63 16.60
C ILE A 158 -7.33 -7.94 15.10
N VAL A 159 -6.49 -8.83 14.58
CA VAL A 159 -6.53 -9.20 13.16
C VAL A 159 -7.84 -9.94 12.83
N GLY A 160 -8.32 -10.79 13.71
CA GLY A 160 -9.56 -11.55 13.54
C GLY A 160 -10.83 -10.70 13.45
N LYS A 161 -10.80 -9.44 13.88
CA LYS A 161 -11.92 -8.50 13.66
C LYS A 161 -12.11 -8.15 12.19
N TYR A 162 -11.04 -8.17 11.40
CA TYR A 162 -11.01 -7.73 10.00
C TYR A 162 -10.89 -8.90 9.03
N TYR A 163 -10.25 -10.00 9.46
CA TYR A 163 -10.02 -11.20 8.66
C TYR A 163 -10.44 -12.43 9.46
N THR A 164 -11.51 -13.08 9.05
CA THR A 164 -12.12 -14.17 9.85
C THR A 164 -11.34 -15.48 9.80
N ASP A 165 -10.70 -15.85 8.67
CA ASP A 165 -10.09 -17.17 8.54
C ASP A 165 -8.82 -17.25 7.64
N ASN A 166 -8.32 -16.16 7.10
CA ASN A 166 -7.24 -16.20 6.10
C ASN A 166 -6.03 -15.36 6.50
N PHE A 167 -5.55 -15.53 7.73
CA PHE A 167 -4.32 -14.88 8.16
C PHE A 167 -3.43 -15.80 8.97
N TYR A 168 -2.13 -15.52 8.92
CA TYR A 168 -1.12 -16.25 9.70
C TYR A 168 -0.26 -15.25 10.44
N ILE A 169 0.08 -15.56 11.69
CA ILE A 169 1.05 -14.83 12.49
C ILE A 169 2.27 -15.73 12.64
N VAL A 170 3.41 -15.27 12.14
CA VAL A 170 4.68 -16.00 12.19
C VAL A 170 5.78 -15.09 12.71
N GLY A 171 6.73 -15.62 13.44
CA GLY A 171 7.83 -14.85 13.98
C GLY A 171 8.75 -15.71 14.85
N ASN A 172 9.84 -15.11 15.31
CA ASN A 172 10.79 -15.81 16.18
C ASN A 172 10.15 -16.30 17.49
N SER A 173 9.11 -15.59 17.97
CA SER A 173 8.36 -15.93 19.17
C SER A 173 7.27 -16.99 18.95
N THR A 174 7.03 -17.41 17.71
CA THR A 174 5.98 -18.39 17.37
C THR A 174 6.54 -19.73 16.90
N SER A 175 7.85 -19.82 16.76
CA SER A 175 8.54 -21.06 16.35
C SER A 175 8.87 -21.92 17.57
N SER A 176 7.86 -22.52 18.14
CA SER A 176 8.06 -23.60 19.13
C SER A 176 7.15 -24.77 18.82
#